data_975d45b1315f065c3ce6a974a7a339d8
#
_entry.id   975d45b1315f065c3ce6a974a7a339d8
#
_cell.length_a   1.000
_cell.length_b   1.000
_cell.length_c   1.000
_cell.angle_alpha   90.00
_cell.angle_beta   90.00
_cell.angle_gamma   90.00
#
_symmetry.space_group_name_H-M   'P 1'
#
loop_
_entity.id
_entity.type
_entity.pdbx_description
1 polymer ?
#
loop_
_entity_poly.entity_id
_entity_poly.type
_entity_poly.pdbx_seq_one_letter_code
_entity_poly.pdbx_strand_id
1 'polypeptide(L)'
;MHFYVNDLKDTTNIGYSIGKLLNPGDIICLTGDLGTGKTHITKGIAKGLNIDEHITSPTFTIVNEYDSGRLKLYHFDVYRVSDPDEIYAIGFDDYIFSEGVSIIEWANYIEEILPKEYLHILIEKDLSKGENFRKISITPYGDRYNYIKELSLW
;
A
#
# COMPACT_ATOMS: atom_id res chain seq x y z
N MET A 1 -5.84 -10.39 10.06
CA MET A 1 -6.84 -10.68 9.00
C MET A 1 -6.11 -11.24 7.79
N HIS A 2 -6.55 -12.38 7.29
CA HIS A 2 -5.90 -13.08 6.18
C HIS A 2 -6.89 -13.36 5.06
N PHE A 3 -6.45 -13.15 3.82
CA PHE A 3 -7.21 -13.48 2.63
C PHE A 3 -6.39 -14.37 1.72
N TYR A 4 -7.04 -15.35 1.11
CA TYR A 4 -6.42 -16.29 0.17
C TYR A 4 -7.08 -16.11 -1.18
N VAL A 5 -6.31 -15.76 -2.18
CA VAL A 5 -6.82 -15.49 -3.53
C VAL A 5 -6.03 -16.28 -4.56
N ASN A 6 -6.66 -16.59 -5.67
CA ASN A 6 -6.06 -17.37 -6.76
C ASN A 6 -5.96 -16.58 -8.07
N ASP A 7 -6.33 -15.30 -8.04
CA ASP A 7 -6.44 -14.49 -9.24
C ASP A 7 -5.97 -13.05 -8.90
N LEU A 8 -5.27 -12.43 -9.83
CA LEU A 8 -4.82 -11.04 -9.69
C LEU A 8 -6.00 -10.07 -9.59
N LYS A 9 -7.13 -10.40 -10.22
CA LYS A 9 -8.35 -9.61 -10.10
C LYS A 9 -8.83 -9.56 -8.65
N ASP A 10 -8.77 -10.67 -7.93
CA ASP A 10 -9.17 -10.70 -6.52
C ASP A 10 -8.22 -9.88 -5.65
N THR A 11 -6.93 -9.89 -5.97
CA THR A 11 -5.95 -9.04 -5.31
C THR A 11 -6.32 -7.55 -5.50
N THR A 12 -6.65 -7.17 -6.72
CA THR A 12 -7.09 -5.81 -7.03
C THR A 12 -8.38 -5.46 -6.29
N ASN A 13 -9.33 -6.39 -6.19
CA ASN A 13 -10.60 -6.18 -5.47
C ASN A 13 -10.39 -5.96 -3.98
N ILE A 14 -9.45 -6.66 -3.36
CA ILE A 14 -9.07 -6.41 -1.96
C ILE A 14 -8.58 -4.97 -1.81
N GLY A 15 -7.68 -4.54 -2.70
CA GLY A 15 -7.20 -3.15 -2.71
C GLY A 15 -8.34 -2.15 -2.86
N TYR A 16 -9.27 -2.40 -3.77
CA TYR A 16 -10.45 -1.55 -3.97
C TYR A 16 -11.27 -1.39 -2.69
N SER A 17 -11.54 -2.48 -2.00
CA SER A 17 -12.30 -2.46 -0.76
C SER A 17 -11.56 -1.69 0.34
N ILE A 18 -10.24 -1.86 0.44
CA ILE A 18 -9.41 -1.08 1.36
C ILE A 18 -9.50 0.41 1.02
N GLY A 19 -9.33 0.75 -0.26
CA GLY A 19 -9.34 2.14 -0.72
C GLY A 19 -10.61 2.89 -0.33
N LYS A 20 -11.75 2.21 -0.34
CA LYS A 20 -13.03 2.82 0.06
C LYS A 20 -13.10 3.15 1.55
N LEU A 21 -12.32 2.49 2.37
CA LEU A 21 -12.33 2.68 3.83
C LEU A 21 -11.31 3.72 4.31
N LEU A 22 -10.34 4.07 3.49
CA LEU A 22 -9.23 4.92 3.91
C LEU A 22 -9.69 6.34 4.26
N ASN A 23 -9.04 6.90 5.27
CA ASN A 23 -9.27 8.24 5.78
C ASN A 23 -8.10 9.17 5.47
N PRO A 24 -8.29 10.51 5.51
CA PRO A 24 -7.19 11.45 5.32
C PRO A 24 -6.02 11.16 6.25
N GLY A 25 -4.81 11.16 5.69
CA GLY A 25 -3.59 10.93 6.45
C GLY A 25 -3.25 9.47 6.73
N ASP A 26 -4.03 8.51 6.23
CA ASP A 26 -3.74 7.09 6.43
C ASP A 26 -2.44 6.68 5.74
N ILE A 27 -1.71 5.76 6.39
CA ILE A 27 -0.44 5.25 5.92
C ILE A 27 -0.54 3.74 5.77
N ILE A 28 -0.17 3.23 4.60
CA ILE A 28 -0.15 1.80 4.29
C ILE A 28 1.30 1.40 4.02
N CYS A 29 1.79 0.44 4.78
CA CYS A 29 3.07 -0.21 4.53
C CYS A 29 2.82 -1.51 3.80
N LEU A 30 3.35 -1.61 2.59
CA LEU A 30 3.10 -2.72 1.68
C LEU A 30 4.39 -3.51 1.50
N THR A 31 4.40 -4.75 1.95
CA THR A 31 5.57 -5.62 1.90
C THR A 31 5.27 -6.92 1.16
N GLY A 32 6.30 -7.58 0.69
CA GLY A 32 6.22 -8.80 -0.08
C GLY A 32 7.37 -8.89 -1.07
N ASP A 33 7.75 -10.10 -1.46
CA ASP A 33 8.81 -10.31 -2.43
C ASP A 33 8.48 -9.72 -3.80
N LEU A 34 9.48 -9.62 -4.66
CA LEU A 34 9.30 -9.19 -6.05
C LEU A 34 8.26 -10.07 -6.76
N GLY A 35 7.38 -9.44 -7.51
CA GLY A 35 6.38 -10.15 -8.30
C GLY A 35 5.21 -10.72 -7.53
N THR A 36 4.98 -10.31 -6.26
CA THR A 36 3.83 -10.78 -5.48
C THR A 36 2.52 -10.09 -5.81
N GLY A 37 2.55 -8.92 -6.46
CA GLY A 37 1.35 -8.18 -6.82
C GLY A 37 1.13 -6.90 -6.03
N LYS A 38 2.20 -6.32 -5.46
CA LYS A 38 2.11 -5.04 -4.74
C LYS A 38 1.52 -3.94 -5.61
N THR A 39 1.90 -3.88 -6.88
CA THR A 39 1.34 -2.91 -7.83
C THR A 39 -0.15 -3.12 -8.06
N HIS A 40 -0.61 -4.37 -8.12
CA HIS A 40 -2.03 -4.68 -8.31
C HIS A 40 -2.88 -4.21 -7.13
N ILE A 41 -2.40 -4.41 -5.91
CA ILE A 41 -3.12 -3.93 -4.73
C ILE A 41 -3.15 -2.41 -4.69
N THR A 42 -2.04 -1.76 -5.06
CA THR A 42 -1.97 -0.29 -5.15
C THR A 42 -2.96 0.25 -6.17
N LYS A 43 -3.06 -0.40 -7.34
CA LYS A 43 -4.06 -0.03 -8.36
C LYS A 43 -5.49 -0.17 -7.82
N GLY A 44 -5.75 -1.22 -7.08
CA GLY A 44 -7.06 -1.43 -6.45
C GLY A 44 -7.37 -0.31 -5.45
N ILE A 45 -6.44 -0.01 -4.55
CA ILE A 45 -6.60 1.07 -3.57
C ILE A 45 -6.87 2.41 -4.28
N ALA A 46 -6.13 2.71 -5.33
CA ALA A 46 -6.34 3.92 -6.12
C ALA A 46 -7.77 3.99 -6.67
N LYS A 47 -8.28 2.88 -7.21
CA LYS A 47 -9.67 2.81 -7.67
C LYS A 47 -10.66 3.05 -6.52
N GLY A 48 -10.39 2.48 -5.35
CA GLY A 48 -11.23 2.70 -4.16
C GLY A 48 -11.23 4.15 -3.70
N LEU A 49 -10.16 4.89 -4.01
CA LEU A 49 -10.06 6.33 -3.76
C LEU A 49 -10.64 7.18 -4.91
N ASN A 50 -11.25 6.57 -5.91
CA ASN A 50 -11.77 7.23 -7.11
C ASN A 50 -10.68 7.92 -7.95
N ILE A 51 -9.45 7.41 -7.90
CA ILE A 51 -8.36 7.88 -8.76
C ILE A 51 -8.47 7.15 -10.09
N ASP A 52 -8.61 7.90 -11.18
CA ASP A 52 -8.73 7.37 -12.54
C ASP A 52 -7.43 7.48 -13.35
N GLU A 53 -6.38 8.03 -12.77
CA GLU A 53 -5.07 8.11 -13.40
C GLU A 53 -4.43 6.73 -13.51
N HIS A 54 -3.56 6.56 -14.50
CA HIS A 54 -2.79 5.32 -14.65
C HIS A 54 -1.73 5.22 -13.56
N ILE A 55 -1.78 4.16 -12.76
CA ILE A 55 -0.84 3.92 -11.66
C ILE A 55 0.40 3.20 -12.20
N THR A 56 1.57 3.79 -11.99
CA THR A 56 2.85 3.21 -12.38
C THR A 56 3.75 3.04 -11.15
N SER A 57 4.69 2.10 -11.25
CA SER A 57 5.66 1.89 -10.16
C SER A 57 6.65 3.05 -10.08
N PRO A 58 6.87 3.63 -8.89
CA PRO A 58 7.83 4.72 -8.71
C PRO A 58 9.25 4.22 -8.43
N THR A 59 9.67 3.10 -9.06
CA THR A 59 10.97 2.47 -8.78
C THR A 59 12.15 3.44 -8.95
N PHE A 60 12.08 4.34 -9.95
CA PHE A 60 13.16 5.29 -10.23
C PHE A 60 12.92 6.67 -9.63
N THR A 61 11.66 7.03 -9.39
CA THR A 61 11.28 8.35 -8.88
C THR A 61 11.11 8.39 -7.37
N ILE A 62 11.05 7.22 -6.74
CA ILE A 62 10.81 6.98 -5.31
C ILE A 62 9.38 7.31 -4.91
N VAL A 63 8.79 8.41 -5.37
CA VAL A 63 7.40 8.77 -5.07
C VAL A 63 6.68 9.26 -6.32
N ASN A 64 5.45 8.81 -6.50
CA ASN A 64 4.49 9.34 -7.47
C ASN A 64 3.28 9.90 -6.73
N GLU A 65 2.73 10.99 -7.22
CA GLU A 65 1.57 11.67 -6.63
C GLU A 65 0.38 11.60 -7.57
N TYR A 66 -0.80 11.33 -7.01
CA TYR A 66 -2.07 11.26 -7.74
C TYR A 66 -3.12 12.06 -6.97
N ASP A 67 -3.80 13.00 -7.64
CA ASP A 67 -4.72 13.91 -6.97
C ASP A 67 -6.13 13.95 -7.56
N SER A 68 -6.46 13.06 -8.49
CA SER A 68 -7.77 13.04 -9.17
C SER A 68 -8.90 12.42 -8.33
N GLY A 69 -8.60 11.76 -7.22
CA GLY A 69 -9.59 11.05 -6.40
C GLY A 69 -10.13 11.86 -5.24
N ARG A 70 -10.89 11.18 -4.37
CA ARG A 70 -11.44 11.80 -3.15
C ARG A 70 -10.37 12.16 -2.11
N LEU A 71 -9.23 11.47 -2.15
CA LEU A 71 -8.03 11.76 -1.36
C LEU A 71 -6.83 11.70 -2.28
N LYS A 72 -5.82 12.50 -2.01
CA LYS A 72 -4.53 12.38 -2.71
C LYS A 72 -3.88 11.06 -2.34
N LEU A 73 -3.16 10.48 -3.27
CA LEU A 73 -2.38 9.27 -3.06
C LEU A 73 -0.91 9.58 -3.32
N TYR A 74 -0.08 9.25 -2.35
CA TYR A 74 1.37 9.30 -2.46
C TYR A 74 1.89 7.87 -2.47
N HIS A 75 2.41 7.42 -3.60
CA HIS A 75 2.90 6.05 -3.78
C HIS A 75 4.42 6.07 -3.75
N PHE A 76 4.98 5.45 -2.72
CA PHE A 76 6.43 5.33 -2.50
C PHE A 76 6.91 3.93 -2.83
N ASP A 77 8.11 3.85 -3.42
CA ASP A 77 8.87 2.61 -3.54
C ASP A 77 10.29 2.88 -3.05
N VAL A 78 10.65 2.29 -1.91
CA VAL A 78 11.93 2.53 -1.26
C VAL A 78 12.93 1.37 -1.45
N TYR A 79 12.67 0.50 -2.42
CA TYR A 79 13.51 -0.66 -2.70
C TYR A 79 14.97 -0.30 -2.96
N ARG A 80 15.22 0.81 -3.68
CA ARG A 80 16.56 1.26 -4.05
C ARG A 80 17.19 2.24 -3.08
N VAL A 81 16.49 2.57 -2.01
CA VAL A 81 17.00 3.48 -0.98
C VAL A 81 18.00 2.74 -0.11
N SER A 82 19.23 3.24 -0.03
CA SER A 82 20.28 2.64 0.78
C SER A 82 20.44 3.30 2.15
N ASP A 83 19.94 4.53 2.30
CA ASP A 83 20.07 5.32 3.53
C ASP A 83 18.76 6.10 3.75
N PRO A 84 18.17 6.06 4.96
CA PRO A 84 16.97 6.85 5.29
C PRO A 84 17.09 8.34 4.97
N ASP A 85 18.29 8.91 5.00
CA ASP A 85 18.51 10.32 4.65
C ASP A 85 18.09 10.63 3.21
N GLU A 86 18.16 9.66 2.30
CA GLU A 86 17.69 9.83 0.93
C GLU A 86 16.17 10.07 0.88
N ILE A 87 15.44 9.42 1.77
CA ILE A 87 13.98 9.57 1.88
C ILE A 87 13.63 10.92 2.49
N TYR A 88 14.34 11.35 3.53
CA TYR A 88 14.12 12.67 4.11
C TYR A 88 14.40 13.79 3.11
N ALA A 89 15.40 13.61 2.25
CA ALA A 89 15.76 14.59 1.24
C ALA A 89 14.65 14.88 0.22
N ILE A 90 13.74 13.92 -0.02
CA ILE A 90 12.61 14.13 -0.93
C ILE A 90 11.36 14.68 -0.22
N GLY A 91 11.45 14.97 1.09
CA GLY A 91 10.34 15.53 1.85
C GLY A 91 9.36 14.49 2.40
N PHE A 92 9.85 13.32 2.77
CA PHE A 92 9.02 12.21 3.25
C PHE A 92 8.04 12.62 4.35
N ASP A 93 8.50 13.38 5.35
CA ASP A 93 7.64 13.82 6.46
C ASP A 93 6.48 14.70 6.00
N ASP A 94 6.72 15.56 5.01
CA ASP A 94 5.67 16.42 4.46
C ASP A 94 4.56 15.60 3.79
N TYR A 95 4.91 14.46 3.20
CA TYR A 95 3.92 13.57 2.59
C TYR A 95 3.13 12.80 3.64
N ILE A 96 3.81 12.10 4.54
CA ILE A 96 3.14 11.17 5.48
C ILE A 96 2.34 11.88 6.56
N PHE A 97 2.65 13.13 6.88
CA PHE A 97 1.90 13.94 7.84
C PHE A 97 0.87 14.85 7.17
N SER A 98 0.66 14.71 5.88
CA SER A 98 -0.37 15.43 5.14
C SER A 98 -1.74 14.75 5.30
N GLU A 99 -2.75 15.27 4.60
CA GLU A 99 -4.08 14.66 4.56
C GLU A 99 -4.25 13.62 3.45
N GLY A 100 -3.22 13.41 2.63
CA GLY A 100 -3.23 12.38 1.60
C GLY A 100 -2.98 11.00 2.20
N VAL A 101 -3.30 9.97 1.42
CA VAL A 101 -2.98 8.58 1.75
C VAL A 101 -1.58 8.28 1.22
N SER A 102 -0.73 7.66 2.04
CA SER A 102 0.59 7.22 1.63
C SER A 102 0.64 5.69 1.57
N ILE A 103 1.10 5.15 0.44
CA ILE A 103 1.41 3.73 0.29
C ILE A 103 2.91 3.61 0.11
N ILE A 104 3.56 2.81 0.96
CA ILE A 104 5.02 2.65 0.97
C ILE A 104 5.35 1.20 0.66
N GLU A 105 5.81 0.92 -0.57
CA GLU A 105 6.33 -0.40 -0.94
C GLU A 105 7.74 -0.58 -0.41
N TRP A 106 8.06 -1.79 0.05
CA TRP A 106 9.34 -2.13 0.68
C TRP A 106 9.56 -1.37 1.99
N ALA A 107 8.48 -1.06 2.71
CA ALA A 107 8.53 -0.29 3.95
C ALA A 107 9.47 -0.87 5.01
N ASN A 108 9.71 -2.18 4.99
CA ASN A 108 10.64 -2.85 5.88
C ASN A 108 12.09 -2.34 5.74
N TYR A 109 12.42 -1.67 4.62
CA TYR A 109 13.76 -1.10 4.43
C TYR A 109 13.96 0.22 5.18
N ILE A 110 12.87 0.86 5.63
CA ILE A 110 12.91 2.14 6.33
C ILE A 110 12.15 2.09 7.65
N GLU A 111 12.12 0.92 8.30
CA GLU A 111 11.35 0.72 9.55
C GLU A 111 11.66 1.76 10.62
N GLU A 112 12.93 2.16 10.76
CA GLU A 112 13.36 3.09 11.79
C GLU A 112 12.75 4.50 11.65
N ILE A 113 12.26 4.87 10.48
CA ILE A 113 11.67 6.19 10.24
C ILE A 113 10.16 6.14 10.04
N LEU A 114 9.55 4.95 10.06
CA LEU A 114 8.10 4.82 9.96
C LEU A 114 7.41 5.34 11.22
N PRO A 115 6.23 5.99 11.08
CA PRO A 115 5.43 6.32 12.26
C PRO A 115 4.95 5.05 12.95
N LYS A 116 4.50 5.19 14.21
CA LYS A 116 4.06 4.04 15.02
C LYS A 116 2.75 3.43 14.55
N GLU A 117 1.88 4.23 13.94
CA GLU A 117 0.58 3.79 13.49
C GLU A 117 0.52 3.72 11.98
N TYR A 118 0.19 2.57 11.45
CA TYR A 118 0.01 2.34 10.02
C TYR A 118 -0.77 1.05 9.79
N LEU A 119 -1.27 0.89 8.59
CA LEU A 119 -1.87 -0.36 8.14
C LEU A 119 -0.82 -1.17 7.41
N HIS A 120 -0.53 -2.38 7.87
CA HIS A 120 0.45 -3.25 7.21
C HIS A 120 -0.24 -4.25 6.31
N ILE A 121 0.19 -4.34 5.07
CA ILE A 121 -0.28 -5.34 4.11
C ILE A 121 0.92 -6.16 3.65
N LEU A 122 0.88 -7.45 3.91
CA LEU A 122 1.90 -8.41 3.48
C LEU A 122 1.30 -9.34 2.42
N ILE A 123 1.95 -9.41 1.26
CA ILE A 123 1.55 -10.29 0.16
C ILE A 123 2.58 -11.39 0.00
N GLU A 124 2.12 -12.65 0.08
CA GLU A 124 2.98 -13.83 -0.03
C GLU A 124 2.49 -14.75 -1.14
N LYS A 125 3.45 -15.36 -1.84
CA LYS A 125 3.20 -16.43 -2.81
C LYS A 125 3.29 -17.78 -2.13
N ASP A 126 2.59 -18.76 -2.70
CA ASP A 126 2.81 -20.17 -2.41
C ASP A 126 2.63 -20.95 -3.72
N LEU A 127 3.75 -21.21 -4.39
CA LEU A 127 3.75 -21.86 -5.70
C LEU A 127 3.18 -23.28 -5.66
N SER A 128 3.20 -23.94 -4.49
CA SER A 128 2.57 -25.25 -4.33
C SER A 128 1.04 -25.22 -4.48
N LYS A 129 0.45 -24.03 -4.32
CA LYS A 129 -1.00 -23.81 -4.42
C LYS A 129 -1.42 -23.15 -5.73
N GLY A 130 -0.47 -22.84 -6.60
CA GLY A 130 -0.72 -22.25 -7.90
C GLY A 130 0.09 -20.99 -8.15
N GLU A 131 0.30 -20.69 -9.42
CA GLU A 131 1.11 -19.54 -9.85
C GLU A 131 0.52 -18.19 -9.41
N ASN A 132 -0.80 -18.09 -9.43
CA ASN A 132 -1.52 -16.86 -9.09
C ASN A 132 -2.06 -16.85 -7.67
N PHE A 133 -1.78 -17.89 -6.88
CA PHE A 133 -2.18 -17.92 -5.48
C PHE A 133 -1.44 -16.84 -4.68
N ARG A 134 -2.19 -16.15 -3.82
CA ARG A 134 -1.61 -15.16 -2.89
C ARG A 134 -2.26 -15.30 -1.52
N LYS A 135 -1.45 -15.17 -0.49
CA LYS A 135 -1.92 -14.93 0.88
C LYS A 135 -1.68 -13.46 1.18
N ILE A 136 -2.74 -12.76 1.54
CA ILE A 136 -2.70 -11.33 1.85
C ILE A 136 -3.05 -11.17 3.32
N SER A 137 -2.09 -10.68 4.10
CA SER A 137 -2.26 -10.47 5.53
C SER A 137 -2.34 -8.97 5.81
N ILE A 138 -3.41 -8.54 6.46
CA ILE A 138 -3.67 -7.13 6.78
C ILE A 138 -3.66 -6.98 8.29
N THR A 139 -2.77 -6.15 8.81
CA THR A 139 -2.59 -5.94 10.24
C THR A 139 -2.64 -4.44 10.55
N PRO A 140 -3.61 -3.99 11.37
CA PRO A 140 -3.62 -2.61 11.84
C PRO A 140 -2.61 -2.44 12.99
N TYR A 141 -1.80 -1.41 12.91
CA TYR A 141 -0.94 -0.96 14.00
C TYR A 141 -1.48 0.40 14.47
N GLY A 142 -2.14 0.40 15.61
CA GLY A 142 -2.78 1.57 16.20
C GLY A 142 -4.29 1.59 16.00
N ASP A 143 -4.98 2.18 16.97
CA ASP A 143 -6.47 2.20 17.01
C ASP A 143 -7.06 2.96 15.82
N ARG A 144 -6.30 3.87 15.25
CA ARG A 144 -6.71 4.63 14.06
C ARG A 144 -7.18 3.71 12.93
N TYR A 145 -6.59 2.52 12.80
CA TYR A 145 -6.84 1.58 11.71
C TYR A 145 -7.82 0.47 12.06
N ASN A 146 -8.51 0.56 13.20
CA ASN A 146 -9.49 -0.45 13.61
C ASN A 146 -10.66 -0.57 12.63
N TYR A 147 -10.92 0.44 11.82
CA TYR A 147 -11.96 0.39 10.80
C TYR A 147 -11.74 -0.73 9.78
N ILE A 148 -10.51 -1.26 9.66
CA ILE A 148 -10.22 -2.33 8.70
C ILE A 148 -11.04 -3.60 8.98
N LYS A 149 -11.56 -3.76 10.19
CA LYS A 149 -12.44 -4.87 10.54
C LYS A 149 -13.74 -4.84 9.75
N GLU A 150 -14.11 -3.68 9.20
CA GLU A 150 -15.30 -3.51 8.37
C GLU A 150 -15.06 -3.92 6.92
N LEU A 151 -13.86 -4.40 6.58
CA LEU A 151 -13.51 -4.78 5.22
C LEU A 151 -14.46 -5.87 4.73
N SER A 152 -15.17 -5.56 3.65
CA SER A 152 -16.07 -6.47 2.98
C SER A 152 -15.56 -6.70 1.56
N LEU A 153 -15.37 -7.96 1.21
CA LEU A 153 -14.87 -8.33 -0.10
C LEU A 153 -16.05 -8.68 -0.99
N TRP A 154 -16.69 -8.04 -1.69
CA TRP A 154 -17.87 -8.35 -2.53
C TRP A 154 -19.15 -8.68 -1.70
#